data_b3e246ebd176e1bff57f887a10fb587b
#
_entry.id   b3e246ebd176e1bff57f887a10fb587b
#
_cell.length_a   1.000
_cell.length_b   1.000
_cell.length_c   1.000
_cell.angle_alpha   90.00
_cell.angle_beta   90.00
_cell.angle_gamma   90.00
#
_symmetry.space_group_name_H-M   'P 1'
#
loop_
_entity.id
_entity.type
_entity.pdbx_description
1 polymer ?
#
loop_
_entity_poly.entity_id
_entity_poly.type
_entity_poly.pdbx_seq_one_letter_code
_entity_poly.pdbx_strand_id
1 'polypeptide(L)'
;WCPQAYADLMKSSGARWSSLVPTQVVDLVSLGLRAPSTAGCIIVGGGALDTETGRKARTLGWPVVQSYGMTEAGSQLATALPGDSFHTDHLSLLPHWEAQTDKGGLLRFQGKGKLFGRLLTQSHGGFLLERVAPQEWWSTRDLVRLEGRLLTFLRRADRLVKVLGELVDPDAVQDVLRRSVPEAVVE
;
A
#
# COMPACT_ATOMS: atom_id res chain seq x y z
N TRP A 1 -19.90 -2.30 -0.65
CA TRP A 1 -19.31 -1.49 -1.71
C TRP A 1 -20.19 -1.52 -2.97
N CYS A 2 -20.46 -0.34 -3.53
CA CYS A 2 -21.16 -0.17 -4.79
C CYS A 2 -20.44 0.93 -5.59
N PRO A 3 -19.76 0.59 -6.70
CA PRO A 3 -18.96 1.55 -7.47
C PRO A 3 -19.76 2.71 -8.03
N GLN A 4 -20.98 2.45 -8.53
CA GLN A 4 -21.86 3.50 -9.04
C GLN A 4 -22.28 4.47 -7.93
N ALA A 5 -22.71 3.95 -6.78
CA ALA A 5 -23.09 4.80 -5.66
C ALA A 5 -21.92 5.65 -5.15
N TYR A 6 -20.71 5.12 -5.18
CA TYR A 6 -19.50 5.90 -4.85
C TYR A 6 -19.25 7.03 -5.85
N ALA A 7 -19.32 6.76 -7.15
CA ALA A 7 -19.16 7.79 -8.17
C ALA A 7 -20.22 8.89 -8.05
N ASP A 8 -21.47 8.52 -7.80
CA ASP A 8 -22.58 9.44 -7.61
C ASP A 8 -22.41 10.28 -6.33
N LEU A 9 -21.93 9.65 -5.23
CA LEU A 9 -21.63 10.35 -3.98
C LEU A 9 -20.50 11.37 -4.16
N MET A 10 -19.42 10.99 -4.82
CA MET A 10 -18.30 11.91 -5.13
C MET A 10 -18.79 13.10 -5.92
N LYS A 11 -19.68 12.87 -6.90
CA LYS A 11 -20.27 13.93 -7.73
C LYS A 11 -21.20 14.84 -6.93
N SER A 12 -22.13 14.28 -6.16
CA SER A 12 -23.16 15.03 -5.44
C SER A 12 -22.61 15.81 -4.24
N SER A 13 -21.61 15.26 -3.55
CA SER A 13 -20.95 15.90 -2.41
C SER A 13 -19.91 16.95 -2.83
N GLY A 14 -19.43 16.91 -4.08
CA GLY A 14 -18.29 17.73 -4.52
C GLY A 14 -16.98 17.34 -3.84
N ALA A 15 -16.89 16.14 -3.28
CA ALA A 15 -15.71 15.66 -2.57
C ALA A 15 -14.47 15.66 -3.48
N ARG A 16 -13.39 16.25 -2.99
CA ARG A 16 -12.12 16.33 -3.74
C ARG A 16 -11.14 15.24 -3.35
N TRP A 17 -11.27 14.71 -2.15
CA TRP A 17 -10.34 13.74 -1.56
C TRP A 17 -11.10 12.49 -1.14
N SER A 18 -10.52 11.34 -1.45
CA SER A 18 -11.03 10.06 -1.01
C SER A 18 -9.90 9.04 -0.91
N SER A 19 -10.19 7.89 -0.32
CA SER A 19 -9.30 6.74 -0.34
C SER A 19 -10.05 5.51 -0.84
N LEU A 20 -9.33 4.65 -1.56
CA LEU A 20 -9.85 3.39 -2.09
C LEU A 20 -8.81 2.28 -1.85
N VAL A 21 -9.25 1.04 -1.92
CA VAL A 21 -8.37 -0.11 -2.05
C VAL A 21 -8.28 -0.54 -3.52
N PRO A 22 -7.25 -1.31 -3.93
CA PRO A 22 -7.04 -1.69 -5.32
C PRO A 22 -8.27 -2.31 -5.99
N THR A 23 -8.96 -3.22 -5.32
CA THR A 23 -10.18 -3.87 -5.85
C THR A 23 -11.28 -2.87 -6.18
N GLN A 24 -11.43 -1.82 -5.37
CA GLN A 24 -12.42 -0.77 -5.62
C GLN A 24 -12.09 0.05 -6.88
N VAL A 25 -10.80 0.30 -7.13
CA VAL A 25 -10.35 0.96 -8.37
C VAL A 25 -10.58 0.05 -9.59
N VAL A 26 -10.30 -1.25 -9.46
CA VAL A 26 -10.60 -2.25 -10.51
C VAL A 26 -12.08 -2.20 -10.87
N ASP A 27 -12.98 -2.17 -9.90
CA ASP A 27 -14.42 -2.11 -10.13
C ASP A 27 -14.84 -0.84 -10.90
N LEU A 28 -14.30 0.32 -10.51
CA LEU A 28 -14.57 1.60 -11.20
C LEU A 28 -14.12 1.54 -12.68
N VAL A 29 -12.94 0.97 -12.92
CA VAL A 29 -12.37 0.83 -14.27
C VAL A 29 -13.18 -0.19 -15.09
N SER A 30 -13.53 -1.34 -14.52
CA SER A 30 -14.27 -2.40 -15.21
C SER A 30 -15.67 -1.96 -15.66
N LEU A 31 -16.29 -1.08 -14.88
CA LEU A 31 -17.59 -0.50 -15.20
C LEU A 31 -17.49 0.78 -16.05
N GLY A 32 -16.29 1.23 -16.39
CA GLY A 32 -16.06 2.44 -17.17
C GLY A 32 -16.57 3.73 -16.51
N LEU A 33 -16.66 3.75 -15.17
CA LEU A 33 -17.19 4.88 -14.43
C LEU A 33 -16.21 6.05 -14.45
N ARG A 34 -16.69 7.23 -14.86
CA ARG A 34 -15.89 8.43 -14.93
C ARG A 34 -15.90 9.20 -13.61
N ALA A 35 -14.75 9.75 -13.27
CA ALA A 35 -14.63 10.62 -12.10
C ALA A 35 -15.38 11.95 -12.35
N PRO A 36 -15.97 12.57 -11.31
CA PRO A 36 -16.43 13.93 -11.40
C PRO A 36 -15.25 14.90 -11.54
N SER A 37 -15.47 16.03 -12.20
CA SER A 37 -14.44 17.06 -12.41
C SER A 37 -13.91 17.68 -11.10
N THR A 38 -14.63 17.51 -10.01
CA THR A 38 -14.22 17.96 -8.67
C THR A 38 -13.19 17.05 -8.02
N ALA A 39 -13.01 15.80 -8.47
CA ALA A 39 -12.05 14.86 -7.89
C ALA A 39 -10.62 15.42 -7.99
N GLY A 40 -9.94 15.56 -6.86
CA GLY A 40 -8.60 16.14 -6.77
C GLY A 40 -7.50 15.11 -6.49
N CYS A 41 -7.77 14.15 -5.61
CA CYS A 41 -6.83 13.07 -5.31
C CYS A 41 -7.55 11.88 -4.67
N ILE A 42 -7.27 10.69 -5.16
CA ILE A 42 -7.76 9.42 -4.62
C ILE A 42 -6.56 8.59 -4.18
N ILE A 43 -6.40 8.46 -2.86
CA ILE A 43 -5.30 7.68 -2.28
C ILE A 43 -5.64 6.20 -2.35
N VAL A 44 -4.78 5.41 -2.98
CA VAL A 44 -4.94 3.96 -3.05
C VAL A 44 -4.01 3.31 -2.03
N GLY A 45 -4.58 2.58 -1.08
CA GLY A 45 -3.84 1.93 0.00
C GLY A 45 -4.33 0.50 0.26
N GLY A 46 -3.68 -0.19 1.22
CA GLY A 46 -4.01 -1.56 1.59
C GLY A 46 -3.46 -2.64 0.66
N GLY A 47 -2.87 -2.26 -0.47
CA GLY A 47 -2.23 -3.13 -1.44
C GLY A 47 -1.67 -2.35 -2.62
N ALA A 48 -0.91 -3.00 -3.49
CA ALA A 48 -0.45 -2.41 -4.73
C ALA A 48 -1.57 -2.47 -5.79
N LEU A 49 -1.85 -1.34 -6.43
CA LEU A 49 -2.68 -1.30 -7.62
C LEU A 49 -1.79 -1.57 -8.83
N ASP A 50 -2.21 -2.48 -9.71
CA ASP A 50 -1.44 -2.70 -10.92
C ASP A 50 -1.37 -1.44 -11.79
N THR A 51 -0.23 -1.26 -12.47
CA THR A 51 0.08 -0.01 -13.19
C THR A 51 -0.88 0.24 -14.35
N GLU A 52 -1.35 -0.81 -15.02
CA GLU A 52 -2.27 -0.66 -16.15
C GLU A 52 -3.65 -0.21 -15.68
N THR A 53 -4.17 -0.82 -14.62
CA THR A 53 -5.43 -0.41 -13.97
C THR A 53 -5.36 1.04 -13.46
N GLY A 54 -4.24 1.41 -12.83
CA GLY A 54 -4.03 2.79 -12.39
C GLY A 54 -4.03 3.80 -13.53
N ARG A 55 -3.40 3.48 -14.68
CA ARG A 55 -3.45 4.32 -15.88
C ARG A 55 -4.86 4.40 -16.48
N LYS A 56 -5.57 3.28 -16.57
CA LYS A 56 -6.97 3.24 -17.02
C LYS A 56 -7.86 4.11 -16.12
N ALA A 57 -7.71 4.01 -14.80
CA ALA A 57 -8.43 4.84 -13.87
C ALA A 57 -8.19 6.34 -14.15
N ARG A 58 -6.94 6.73 -14.39
CA ARG A 58 -6.60 8.12 -14.73
C ARG A 58 -7.19 8.55 -16.09
N THR A 59 -7.26 7.67 -17.07
CA THR A 59 -7.95 7.96 -18.35
C THR A 59 -9.46 8.19 -18.14
N LEU A 60 -10.06 7.54 -17.14
CA LEU A 60 -11.44 7.80 -16.73
C LEU A 60 -11.59 9.04 -15.84
N GLY A 61 -10.51 9.78 -15.59
CA GLY A 61 -10.48 11.01 -14.79
C GLY A 61 -10.26 10.81 -13.30
N TRP A 62 -10.10 9.56 -12.80
CA TRP A 62 -9.82 9.30 -11.38
C TRP A 62 -8.36 9.65 -11.06
N PRO A 63 -8.09 10.67 -10.22
CA PRO A 63 -6.74 11.09 -9.88
C PRO A 63 -6.13 10.18 -8.80
N VAL A 64 -6.02 8.88 -9.11
CA VAL A 64 -5.50 7.86 -8.20
C VAL A 64 -3.99 8.03 -8.00
N VAL A 65 -3.54 7.90 -6.75
CA VAL A 65 -2.13 7.87 -6.36
C VAL A 65 -1.89 6.67 -5.46
N GLN A 66 -0.82 5.93 -5.72
CA GLN A 66 -0.42 4.81 -4.85
C GLN A 66 0.12 5.32 -3.54
N SER A 67 -0.23 4.66 -2.44
CA SER A 67 0.37 4.87 -1.13
C SER A 67 0.92 3.57 -0.55
N TYR A 68 1.89 3.73 0.34
CA TYR A 68 2.43 2.67 1.18
C TYR A 68 2.29 3.08 2.64
N GLY A 69 1.82 2.15 3.45
CA GLY A 69 1.62 2.38 4.88
C GLY A 69 1.18 1.12 5.61
N MET A 70 1.04 1.25 6.92
CA MET A 70 0.66 0.16 7.81
C MET A 70 0.02 0.69 9.09
N THR A 71 -0.63 -0.21 9.83
CA THR A 71 -1.30 0.13 11.09
C THR A 71 -0.32 0.74 12.10
N GLU A 72 0.91 0.24 12.14
CA GLU A 72 1.98 0.70 13.05
C GLU A 72 2.44 2.13 12.77
N ALA A 73 2.19 2.63 11.57
CA ALA A 73 2.41 4.02 11.20
C ALA A 73 1.13 4.88 11.29
N GLY A 74 0.07 4.33 11.86
CA GLY A 74 -1.24 4.99 11.93
C GLY A 74 -1.92 5.14 10.56
N SER A 75 -1.25 5.00 9.45
CA SER A 75 -1.73 4.95 8.07
C SER A 75 -0.55 4.95 7.08
N GLN A 76 -0.26 6.11 6.48
CA GLN A 76 0.70 6.26 5.40
C GLN A 76 2.13 6.56 5.88
N LEU A 77 3.09 5.88 5.25
CA LEU A 77 4.52 6.20 5.32
C LEU A 77 4.98 6.96 4.08
N ALA A 78 4.53 6.53 2.91
CA ALA A 78 4.94 7.10 1.63
C ALA A 78 3.76 7.15 0.65
N THR A 79 3.82 8.05 -0.33
CA THR A 79 2.80 8.18 -1.36
C THR A 79 3.40 8.73 -2.66
N ALA A 80 2.82 8.36 -3.80
CA ALA A 80 3.12 8.99 -5.07
C ALA A 80 2.66 10.46 -5.06
N LEU A 81 3.39 11.33 -5.73
CA LEU A 81 3.02 12.74 -5.82
C LEU A 81 1.80 12.91 -6.74
N PRO A 82 0.83 13.75 -6.35
CA PRO A 82 -0.27 14.11 -7.23
C PRO A 82 0.25 14.81 -8.50
N GLY A 83 -0.32 14.48 -9.64
CA GLY A 83 0.06 15.07 -10.93
C GLY A 83 1.00 14.22 -11.77
N ASP A 84 1.82 13.37 -11.16
CA ASP A 84 2.68 12.44 -11.89
C ASP A 84 1.86 11.36 -12.63
N SER A 85 2.47 10.72 -13.62
CA SER A 85 1.90 9.50 -14.20
C SER A 85 1.73 8.45 -13.11
N PHE A 86 0.69 7.61 -13.21
CA PHE A 86 0.48 6.57 -12.20
C PHE A 86 1.68 5.60 -12.18
N HIS A 87 2.23 5.41 -10.99
CA HIS A 87 3.31 4.46 -10.70
C HIS A 87 3.15 3.91 -9.27
N THR A 88 3.77 2.78 -9.00
CA THR A 88 3.70 2.05 -7.72
C THR A 88 5.04 2.00 -6.99
N ASP A 89 6.09 2.50 -7.62
CA ASP A 89 7.46 2.61 -7.13
C ASP A 89 7.84 4.07 -6.85
N HIS A 90 9.00 4.27 -6.24
CA HIS A 90 9.54 5.60 -5.93
C HIS A 90 8.56 6.52 -5.19
N LEU A 91 7.83 5.95 -4.23
CA LEU A 91 6.87 6.70 -3.40
C LEU A 91 7.62 7.64 -2.46
N SER A 92 7.23 8.90 -2.42
CA SER A 92 7.84 9.90 -1.54
C SER A 92 7.45 9.64 -0.09
N LEU A 93 8.43 9.49 0.82
CA LEU A 93 8.21 9.45 2.25
C LEU A 93 7.55 10.74 2.72
N LEU A 94 6.49 10.62 3.51
CA LEU A 94 5.84 11.79 4.12
C LEU A 94 6.82 12.51 5.07
N PRO A 95 6.77 13.86 5.17
CA PRO A 95 7.82 14.66 5.81
C PRO A 95 8.12 14.30 7.28
N HIS A 96 7.13 13.79 8.01
CA HIS A 96 7.23 13.46 9.43
C HIS A 96 7.80 12.06 9.70
N TRP A 97 8.18 11.31 8.67
CA TRP A 97 8.79 9.99 8.79
C TRP A 97 10.28 10.03 8.45
N GLU A 98 11.04 9.32 9.25
CA GLU A 98 12.38 8.89 8.95
C GLU A 98 12.36 7.40 8.64
N ALA A 99 13.10 6.96 7.63
CA ALA A 99 13.17 5.58 7.22
C ALA A 99 14.59 5.17 6.87
N GLN A 100 14.92 3.93 7.14
CA GLN A 100 16.17 3.28 6.76
C GLN A 100 15.92 1.80 6.52
N THR A 101 16.85 1.12 5.89
CA THR A 101 16.85 -0.34 5.78
C THR A 101 17.87 -0.94 6.73
N ASP A 102 17.59 -2.12 7.26
CA ASP A 102 18.60 -2.92 7.92
C ASP A 102 19.55 -3.60 6.90
N LYS A 103 20.48 -4.43 7.40
CA LYS A 103 21.45 -5.16 6.54
C LYS A 103 20.78 -6.16 5.58
N GLY A 104 19.54 -6.58 5.88
CA GLY A 104 18.75 -7.49 5.04
C GLY A 104 17.80 -6.76 4.08
N GLY A 105 17.79 -5.43 4.08
CA GLY A 105 16.88 -4.62 3.26
C GLY A 105 15.48 -4.44 3.88
N LEU A 106 15.27 -4.86 5.14
CA LEU A 106 13.99 -4.67 5.82
C LEU A 106 13.83 -3.21 6.24
N LEU A 107 12.64 -2.67 5.98
CA LEU A 107 12.30 -1.32 6.35
C LEU A 107 12.26 -1.15 7.86
N ARG A 108 12.90 -0.09 8.33
CA ARG A 108 12.75 0.47 9.66
C ARG A 108 12.32 1.92 9.56
N PHE A 109 11.41 2.34 10.42
CA PHE A 109 10.94 3.72 10.41
C PHE A 109 10.76 4.27 11.83
N GLN A 110 10.82 5.57 11.96
CA GLN A 110 10.46 6.30 13.17
C GLN A 110 9.75 7.61 12.82
N GLY A 111 9.00 8.12 13.77
CA GLY A 111 8.28 9.38 13.63
C GLY A 111 7.14 9.52 14.62
N LYS A 112 6.59 10.73 14.74
CA LYS A 112 5.54 11.04 15.72
C LYS A 112 4.22 10.31 15.52
N GLY A 113 3.95 9.82 14.28
CA GLY A 113 2.75 9.06 13.96
C GLY A 113 2.84 7.56 14.23
N LYS A 114 4.02 7.06 14.68
CA LYS A 114 4.21 5.65 14.99
C LYS A 114 3.34 5.22 16.18
N LEU A 115 2.91 3.94 16.19
CA LEU A 115 2.18 3.38 17.34
C LEU A 115 2.95 3.63 18.65
N PHE A 116 2.19 3.85 19.72
CA PHE A 116 2.73 4.12 21.05
C PHE A 116 2.87 2.85 21.92
N GLY A 117 2.33 1.73 21.46
CA GLY A 117 2.39 0.48 22.21
C GLY A 117 1.71 -0.68 21.49
N ARG A 118 1.96 -1.87 22.01
CA ARG A 118 1.35 -3.13 21.57
C ARG A 118 0.55 -3.74 22.71
N LEU A 119 -0.63 -4.26 22.39
CA LEU A 119 -1.43 -5.04 23.33
C LEU A 119 -1.11 -6.52 23.13
N LEU A 120 -0.56 -7.15 24.15
CA LEU A 120 -0.20 -8.56 24.15
C LEU A 120 -1.20 -9.35 24.98
N THR A 121 -1.70 -10.48 24.41
CA THR A 121 -2.55 -11.41 25.16
C THR A 121 -1.68 -12.30 26.04
N GLN A 122 -2.03 -12.46 27.29
CA GLN A 122 -1.36 -13.35 28.21
C GLN A 122 -2.00 -14.75 28.22
N SER A 123 -1.20 -15.79 28.45
CA SER A 123 -1.64 -17.20 28.43
C SER A 123 -2.73 -17.55 29.46
N HIS A 124 -2.85 -16.77 30.54
CA HIS A 124 -3.87 -16.97 31.58
C HIS A 124 -5.04 -16.00 31.51
N GLY A 125 -5.20 -15.35 30.37
CA GLY A 125 -6.17 -14.27 30.17
C GLY A 125 -5.62 -12.93 30.66
N GLY A 126 -6.14 -11.85 30.06
CA GLY A 126 -5.66 -10.50 30.31
C GLY A 126 -4.76 -9.97 29.21
N PHE A 127 -4.42 -8.69 29.33
CA PHE A 127 -3.63 -7.98 28.32
C PHE A 127 -2.47 -7.25 29.01
N LEU A 128 -1.33 -7.23 28.31
CA LEU A 128 -0.18 -6.41 28.66
C LEU A 128 0.01 -5.34 27.60
N LEU A 129 0.08 -4.08 28.04
CA LEU A 129 0.45 -2.97 27.15
C LEU A 129 1.97 -2.81 27.16
N GLU A 130 2.63 -3.23 26.09
CA GLU A 130 4.05 -2.93 25.85
C GLU A 130 4.17 -1.56 25.18
N ARG A 131 4.76 -0.59 25.86
CA ARG A 131 4.95 0.75 25.30
C ARG A 131 6.15 0.79 24.35
N VAL A 132 5.99 1.51 23.24
CA VAL A 132 7.05 1.76 22.26
C VAL A 132 7.48 3.22 22.41
N ALA A 133 8.76 3.45 22.65
CA ALA A 133 9.27 4.81 22.82
C ALA A 133 9.18 5.59 21.48
N PRO A 134 8.84 6.89 21.52
CA PRO A 134 8.68 7.68 20.29
C PRO A 134 9.90 7.67 19.36
N GLN A 135 11.11 7.70 19.93
CA GLN A 135 12.39 7.68 19.22
C GLN A 135 12.88 6.30 18.84
N GLU A 136 12.17 5.24 19.24
CA GLU A 136 12.55 3.87 18.89
C GLU A 136 12.24 3.57 17.42
N TRP A 137 13.16 2.92 16.72
CA TRP A 137 12.95 2.46 15.38
C TRP A 137 12.02 1.25 15.34
N TRP A 138 10.91 1.37 14.63
CA TRP A 138 10.05 0.24 14.35
C TRP A 138 10.61 -0.57 13.19
N SER A 139 10.85 -1.86 13.41
CA SER A 139 11.30 -2.79 12.38
C SER A 139 10.11 -3.51 11.77
N THR A 140 10.01 -3.48 10.46
CA THR A 140 8.95 -4.17 9.70
C THR A 140 9.45 -5.50 9.17
N ARG A 141 8.57 -6.22 8.49
CA ARG A 141 8.92 -7.39 7.67
C ARG A 141 8.85 -7.09 6.18
N ASP A 142 8.85 -5.83 5.81
CA ASP A 142 8.76 -5.38 4.44
C ASP A 142 10.15 -5.11 3.88
N LEU A 143 10.50 -5.81 2.80
CA LEU A 143 11.68 -5.53 2.00
C LEU A 143 11.39 -4.34 1.10
N VAL A 144 12.26 -3.34 1.16
CA VAL A 144 12.12 -2.12 0.38
C VAL A 144 13.45 -1.70 -0.22
N ARG A 145 13.38 -0.87 -1.25
CA ARG A 145 14.51 -0.06 -1.71
C ARG A 145 14.27 1.38 -1.29
N LEU A 146 15.27 1.99 -0.66
CA LEU A 146 15.26 3.41 -0.30
C LEU A 146 16.34 4.14 -1.10
N GLU A 147 15.93 5.19 -1.80
CA GLU A 147 16.81 6.09 -2.55
C GLU A 147 16.55 7.53 -2.06
N GLY A 148 17.31 7.95 -1.04
CA GLY A 148 16.99 9.18 -0.32
C GLY A 148 15.65 9.10 0.39
N ARG A 149 14.67 9.88 -0.06
CA ARG A 149 13.31 9.85 0.47
C ARG A 149 12.32 9.10 -0.43
N LEU A 150 12.81 8.41 -1.44
CA LEU A 150 11.96 7.60 -2.32
C LEU A 150 11.97 6.15 -1.85
N LEU A 151 10.80 5.58 -1.63
CA LEU A 151 10.56 4.22 -1.18
C LEU A 151 9.94 3.41 -2.32
N THR A 152 10.55 2.26 -2.62
CA THR A 152 9.95 1.23 -3.47
C THR A 152 9.72 -0.01 -2.60
N PHE A 153 8.46 -0.41 -2.45
CA PHE A 153 8.11 -1.69 -1.80
C PHE A 153 8.47 -2.84 -2.74
N LEU A 154 9.17 -3.83 -2.23
CA LEU A 154 9.56 -5.00 -3.01
C LEU A 154 8.66 -6.21 -2.69
N ARG A 155 8.62 -6.62 -1.42
CA ARG A 155 7.82 -7.76 -0.94
C ARG A 155 7.84 -7.86 0.58
N ARG A 156 7.02 -8.75 1.12
CA ARG A 156 7.09 -9.14 2.52
C ARG A 156 8.10 -10.28 2.71
N ALA A 157 8.91 -10.19 3.76
CA ALA A 157 9.90 -11.22 4.09
C ALA A 157 9.28 -12.49 4.71
N ASP A 158 8.08 -12.37 5.28
CA ASP A 158 7.39 -13.47 5.96
C ASP A 158 6.54 -14.36 5.03
N ARG A 159 6.52 -14.06 3.72
CA ARG A 159 5.83 -14.87 2.72
C ARG A 159 6.66 -16.02 2.14
N LEU A 160 7.91 -16.14 2.56
CA LEU A 160 8.73 -17.26 2.14
C LEU A 160 8.16 -18.58 2.69
N VAL A 161 7.84 -19.52 1.82
CA VAL A 161 7.41 -20.87 2.18
C VAL A 161 8.56 -21.86 1.95
N LYS A 162 8.65 -22.86 2.83
CA LYS A 162 9.65 -23.91 2.70
C LYS A 162 9.06 -25.06 1.88
N VAL A 163 9.58 -25.26 0.68
CA VAL A 163 9.18 -26.35 -0.22
C VAL A 163 10.36 -27.29 -0.37
N LEU A 164 10.20 -28.54 0.02
CA LEU A 164 11.26 -29.59 -0.05
C LEU A 164 12.62 -29.16 0.55
N GLY A 165 12.57 -28.29 1.58
CA GLY A 165 13.78 -27.81 2.26
C GLY A 165 14.34 -26.49 1.75
N GLU A 166 13.89 -26.01 0.61
CA GLU A 166 14.29 -24.71 0.05
C GLU A 166 13.26 -23.61 0.34
N LEU A 167 13.75 -22.39 0.53
CA LEU A 167 12.89 -21.21 0.71
C LEU A 167 12.41 -20.72 -0.66
N VAL A 168 11.12 -20.76 -0.88
CA VAL A 168 10.45 -20.30 -2.10
C VAL A 168 9.64 -19.06 -1.79
N ASP A 169 9.76 -18.05 -2.64
CA ASP A 169 8.92 -16.87 -2.63
C ASP A 169 7.69 -17.13 -3.51
N PRO A 170 6.49 -17.29 -2.95
CA PRO A 170 5.29 -17.52 -3.74
C PRO A 170 4.96 -16.36 -4.68
N ASP A 171 5.29 -15.12 -4.29
CA ASP A 171 5.05 -13.95 -5.11
C ASP A 171 5.97 -13.96 -6.34
N ALA A 172 7.23 -14.37 -6.20
CA ALA A 172 8.14 -14.54 -7.32
C ALA A 172 7.67 -15.64 -8.30
N VAL A 173 7.17 -16.77 -7.75
CA VAL A 173 6.60 -17.85 -8.57
C VAL A 173 5.37 -17.36 -9.32
N GLN A 174 4.47 -16.65 -8.65
CA GLN A 174 3.27 -16.08 -9.25
C GLN A 174 3.61 -15.09 -10.38
N ASP A 175 4.62 -14.26 -10.20
CA ASP A 175 5.09 -13.32 -11.22
C ASP A 175 5.67 -14.03 -12.47
N VAL A 176 6.39 -15.11 -12.26
CA VAL A 176 6.88 -15.94 -13.39
C VAL A 176 5.70 -16.57 -14.12
N LEU A 177 4.74 -17.14 -13.40
CA LEU A 177 3.54 -17.74 -14.01
C LEU A 177 2.74 -16.71 -14.82
N ARG A 178 2.49 -15.53 -14.27
CA ARG A 178 1.77 -14.45 -14.97
C ARG A 178 2.45 -14.02 -16.28
N ARG A 179 3.79 -14.00 -16.30
CA ARG A 179 4.56 -13.67 -17.52
C ARG A 179 4.55 -14.80 -18.55
N SER A 180 4.56 -16.04 -18.08
CA SER A 180 4.63 -17.23 -18.94
C SER A 180 3.27 -17.70 -19.44
N VAL A 181 2.20 -17.45 -18.67
CA VAL A 181 0.82 -17.85 -18.96
C VAL A 181 -0.12 -16.67 -18.64
N PRO A 182 -0.24 -15.70 -19.54
CA PRO A 182 -1.01 -14.47 -19.30
C PRO A 182 -2.50 -14.69 -18.98
N GLU A 183 -3.06 -15.84 -19.34
CA GLU A 183 -4.47 -16.20 -19.10
C GLU A 183 -4.70 -17.00 -17.80
N ALA A 184 -3.65 -17.36 -17.07
CA ALA A 184 -3.80 -18.08 -15.82
C ALA A 184 -4.30 -17.15 -14.72
N VAL A 185 -5.53 -17.36 -14.28
CA VAL A 185 -6.03 -16.81 -13.00
C VAL A 185 -5.39 -17.65 -11.91
N VAL A 186 -4.43 -17.09 -11.22
CA VAL A 186 -3.82 -17.72 -10.04
C VAL A 186 -4.56 -17.16 -8.83
N GLU A 187 -5.44 -17.98 -8.25
CA GLU A 187 -6.08 -17.72 -6.95
C GLU A 187 -5.10 -17.87 -5.77
#